data_8aa10bdad5687ed4572b195205f9fd50
#
_entry.id   8aa10bdad5687ed4572b195205f9fd50
#
_cell.length_a   1.000
_cell.length_b   1.000
_cell.length_c   1.000
_cell.angle_alpha   90.00
_cell.angle_beta   90.00
_cell.angle_gamma   90.00
#
_symmetry.space_group_name_H-M   'P 1'
#
loop_
_entity.id
_entity.type
_entity.pdbx_description
1 polymer ?
#
loop_
_entity_poly.entity_id
_entity_poly.type
_entity_poly.pdbx_seq_one_letter_code
_entity_poly.pdbx_strand_id
1 'polypeptide(L)'
;MRKMLGGAAGLLMLLAAAVPLSAQFGHPLKGTWSGDWSPSAGKTSHVLVELNWDGKAITGTINPGAKGIAISKATLDPAWNVHVEAEGKDAAGKAVHFNVDGKLENIGSMNRVIVGTWTEGAAKGPIKLVRN
;
A
#
# COMPACT_ATOMS: atom_id res chain seq x y z
N MET A 1 -3.47 47.98 -13.59
CA MET A 1 -3.93 46.87 -14.38
C MET A 1 -2.87 45.81 -14.61
N ARG A 2 -1.70 46.20 -14.98
CA ARG A 2 -0.64 45.19 -15.12
C ARG A 2 -0.38 44.48 -13.85
N LYS A 3 -0.54 45.14 -12.74
CA LYS A 3 -0.37 44.54 -11.42
C LYS A 3 -1.35 43.43 -11.15
N MET A 4 -2.57 43.60 -11.66
CA MET A 4 -3.58 42.57 -11.48
C MET A 4 -3.20 41.28 -12.20
N LEU A 5 -2.58 41.40 -13.36
CA LEU A 5 -2.12 40.22 -14.09
C LEU A 5 -1.06 39.48 -13.31
N GLY A 6 -0.12 40.20 -12.70
CA GLY A 6 0.89 39.57 -11.86
C GLY A 6 0.29 38.86 -10.67
N GLY A 7 -0.72 39.45 -10.05
CA GLY A 7 -1.40 38.81 -8.93
C GLY A 7 -2.11 37.54 -9.31
N ALA A 8 -2.75 37.53 -10.48
CA ALA A 8 -3.43 36.33 -10.94
C ALA A 8 -2.45 35.21 -11.24
N ALA A 9 -1.32 35.51 -11.83
CA ALA A 9 -0.30 34.52 -12.10
C ALA A 9 0.26 33.89 -10.81
N GLY A 10 0.47 34.73 -9.80
CA GLY A 10 0.93 34.21 -8.50
C GLY A 10 -0.07 33.28 -7.85
N LEU A 11 -1.35 33.56 -7.98
CA LEU A 11 -2.38 32.71 -7.42
C LEU A 11 -2.40 31.34 -8.08
N LEU A 12 -2.26 31.28 -9.40
CA LEU A 12 -2.20 30.01 -10.12
C LEU A 12 -1.03 29.17 -9.67
N MET A 13 0.12 29.76 -9.42
CA MET A 13 1.29 29.03 -8.98
C MET A 13 1.08 28.42 -7.59
N LEU A 14 0.39 29.11 -6.71
CA LEU A 14 0.08 28.56 -5.40
C LEU A 14 -0.80 27.33 -5.48
N LEU A 15 -1.80 27.33 -6.36
CA LEU A 15 -2.64 26.17 -6.55
C LEU A 15 -1.86 24.98 -7.09
N ALA A 16 -0.98 25.21 -8.04
CA ALA A 16 -0.15 24.15 -8.60
C ALA A 16 0.79 23.55 -7.55
N ALA A 17 1.31 24.35 -6.65
CA ALA A 17 2.18 23.86 -5.58
C ALA A 17 1.42 23.02 -4.55
N ALA A 18 0.15 23.32 -4.30
CA ALA A 18 -0.63 22.59 -3.31
C ALA A 18 -0.87 21.12 -3.70
N VAL A 19 -1.09 20.85 -5.00
CA VAL A 19 -1.37 19.49 -5.48
C VAL A 19 -0.20 18.54 -5.26
N PRO A 20 1.05 18.86 -5.64
CA PRO A 20 2.17 17.99 -5.36
C PRO A 20 2.39 17.74 -3.88
N LEU A 21 2.15 18.72 -3.05
CA LEU A 21 2.31 18.57 -1.61
C LEU A 21 1.37 17.52 -1.06
N SER A 22 0.11 17.55 -1.48
CA SER A 22 -0.87 16.54 -1.06
C SER A 22 -0.47 15.15 -1.49
N ALA A 23 0.04 15.00 -2.70
CA ALA A 23 0.49 13.71 -3.22
C ALA A 23 1.66 13.16 -2.40
N GLN A 24 2.55 14.01 -1.89
CA GLN A 24 3.68 13.57 -1.08
C GLN A 24 3.26 13.05 0.28
N PHE A 25 2.25 13.64 0.90
CA PHE A 25 1.89 13.30 2.26
C PHE A 25 0.73 12.34 2.36
N GLY A 26 -0.06 12.22 1.34
CA GLY A 26 -1.42 11.78 1.51
C GLY A 26 -1.83 10.46 0.92
N HIS A 27 -0.92 9.60 0.43
CA HIS A 27 -1.42 8.35 -0.12
C HIS A 27 -1.98 7.47 1.00
N PRO A 28 -3.24 7.02 0.88
CA PRO A 28 -3.89 6.25 1.94
C PRO A 28 -3.19 4.96 2.33
N LEU A 29 -2.45 4.34 1.40
CA LEU A 29 -1.76 3.08 1.67
C LEU A 29 -0.37 3.25 2.26
N LYS A 30 0.18 4.46 2.28
CA LYS A 30 1.53 4.67 2.82
C LYS A 30 1.58 4.32 4.30
N GLY A 31 2.57 3.53 4.68
CA GLY A 31 2.80 3.19 6.08
C GLY A 31 3.25 1.75 6.23
N THR A 32 3.36 1.33 7.49
CA THR A 32 3.70 -0.03 7.86
C THR A 32 2.43 -0.75 8.29
N TRP A 33 2.18 -1.88 7.68
CA TRP A 33 0.98 -2.69 7.89
C TRP A 33 1.37 -4.03 8.50
N SER A 34 0.68 -4.46 9.52
CA SER A 34 0.95 -5.76 10.13
C SER A 34 -0.35 -6.51 10.40
N GLY A 35 -0.27 -7.82 10.34
CA GLY A 35 -1.41 -8.67 10.59
C GLY A 35 -1.09 -10.13 10.47
N ASP A 36 -2.13 -10.93 10.63
CA ASP A 36 -2.03 -12.37 10.54
C ASP A 36 -2.92 -12.89 9.44
N TRP A 37 -2.47 -13.93 8.77
CA TRP A 37 -3.29 -14.62 7.79
C TRP A 37 -3.25 -16.12 8.08
N SER A 38 -4.23 -16.84 7.59
CA SER A 38 -4.37 -18.26 7.86
C SER A 38 -4.18 -19.05 6.58
N PRO A 39 -2.98 -19.66 6.38
CA PRO A 39 -2.73 -20.47 5.19
C PRO A 39 -3.55 -21.76 5.14
N SER A 40 -3.96 -22.24 6.30
CA SER A 40 -4.84 -23.41 6.41
C SER A 40 -5.52 -23.39 7.78
N ALA A 41 -6.51 -24.25 7.95
CA ALA A 41 -7.24 -24.34 9.22
C ALA A 41 -6.28 -24.65 10.37
N GLY A 42 -6.40 -23.85 11.45
CA GLY A 42 -5.57 -24.01 12.64
C GLY A 42 -4.16 -23.46 12.53
N LYS A 43 -3.78 -22.89 11.39
CA LYS A 43 -2.47 -22.26 11.22
C LYS A 43 -2.60 -20.77 11.01
N THR A 44 -1.68 -20.04 11.61
CA THR A 44 -1.62 -18.58 11.51
C THR A 44 -0.21 -18.15 11.19
N SER A 45 -0.06 -17.23 10.26
CA SER A 45 1.22 -16.68 9.88
C SER A 45 1.17 -15.16 9.99
N HIS A 46 2.18 -14.59 10.64
CA HIS A 46 2.28 -13.14 10.78
C HIS A 46 2.99 -12.54 9.57
N VAL A 47 2.52 -11.38 9.13
CA VAL A 47 3.11 -10.70 7.99
C VAL A 47 3.24 -9.20 8.30
N LEU A 48 4.33 -8.62 7.82
CA LEU A 48 4.57 -7.18 7.87
C LEU A 48 4.70 -6.69 6.43
N VAL A 49 4.01 -5.62 6.10
CA VAL A 49 4.07 -5.03 4.76
C VAL A 49 4.38 -3.55 4.91
N GLU A 50 5.45 -3.12 4.28
CA GLU A 50 5.82 -1.72 4.23
C GLU A 50 5.43 -1.15 2.88
N LEU A 51 4.61 -0.11 2.86
CA LEU A 51 4.15 0.55 1.64
C LEU A 51 4.60 1.99 1.63
N ASN A 52 5.12 2.42 0.49
CA ASN A 52 5.61 3.77 0.27
C ASN A 52 4.94 4.37 -0.96
N TRP A 53 4.96 5.68 -1.03
CA TRP A 53 4.42 6.43 -2.15
C TRP A 53 5.48 7.39 -2.65
N ASP A 54 5.86 7.28 -3.92
CA ASP A 54 6.91 8.11 -4.51
C ASP A 54 6.37 9.30 -5.31
N GLY A 55 5.06 9.53 -5.24
CA GLY A 55 4.38 10.57 -6.00
C GLY A 55 3.73 10.05 -7.28
N LYS A 56 4.05 8.83 -7.69
CA LYS A 56 3.51 8.22 -8.91
C LYS A 56 3.02 6.81 -8.69
N ALA A 57 3.75 6.03 -7.89
CA ALA A 57 3.45 4.62 -7.70
C ALA A 57 3.61 4.23 -6.24
N ILE A 58 2.90 3.18 -5.86
CA ILE A 58 3.05 2.56 -4.56
C ILE A 58 4.14 1.50 -4.69
N THR A 59 5.13 1.59 -3.83
CA THR A 59 6.24 0.63 -3.75
C THR A 59 6.29 0.05 -2.35
N GLY A 60 7.09 -0.96 -2.13
CA GLY A 60 7.23 -1.49 -0.79
C GLY A 60 7.85 -2.86 -0.73
N THR A 61 7.78 -3.45 0.47
CA THR A 61 8.42 -4.71 0.78
C THR A 61 7.54 -5.52 1.71
N ILE A 62 7.42 -6.80 1.44
CA ILE A 62 6.79 -7.77 2.32
C ILE A 62 7.87 -8.35 3.23
N ASN A 63 7.62 -8.35 4.54
CA ASN A 63 8.54 -8.84 5.56
C ASN A 63 9.95 -8.22 5.39
N PRO A 64 10.08 -6.89 5.57
CA PRO A 64 11.36 -6.20 5.39
C PRO A 64 12.47 -6.83 6.21
N GLY A 65 13.67 -6.87 5.63
CA GLY A 65 14.84 -7.48 6.24
C GLY A 65 15.68 -8.21 5.23
N ALA A 66 16.53 -9.12 5.68
CA ALA A 66 17.44 -9.83 4.80
C ALA A 66 16.72 -10.68 3.76
N LYS A 67 15.51 -11.14 4.05
CA LYS A 67 14.68 -11.95 3.15
C LYS A 67 13.43 -11.20 2.72
N GLY A 68 13.47 -9.88 2.71
CA GLY A 68 12.35 -9.06 2.26
C GLY A 68 12.01 -9.30 0.81
N ILE A 69 10.72 -9.21 0.50
CA ILE A 69 10.20 -9.47 -0.83
C ILE A 69 9.70 -8.16 -1.40
N ALA A 70 10.33 -7.71 -2.48
CA ALA A 70 9.95 -6.46 -3.12
C ALA A 70 8.58 -6.59 -3.78
N ILE A 71 7.72 -5.61 -3.53
CA ILE A 71 6.42 -5.54 -4.16
C ILE A 71 6.60 -5.11 -5.61
N SER A 72 6.02 -5.88 -6.54
CA SER A 72 6.10 -5.61 -7.96
C SER A 72 4.96 -4.71 -8.45
N LYS A 73 3.82 -4.75 -7.78
CA LYS A 73 2.67 -3.96 -8.14
C LYS A 73 1.78 -3.74 -6.92
N ALA A 74 1.31 -2.51 -6.75
CA ALA A 74 0.31 -2.20 -5.72
C ALA A 74 -0.61 -1.11 -6.25
N THR A 75 -1.91 -1.30 -6.09
CA THR A 75 -2.92 -0.35 -6.58
C THR A 75 -4.03 -0.17 -5.55
N LEU A 76 -4.62 1.00 -5.59
CA LEU A 76 -5.83 1.34 -4.84
C LEU A 76 -6.78 2.01 -5.81
N ASP A 77 -7.97 1.46 -5.98
CA ASP A 77 -8.95 2.04 -6.89
C ASP A 77 -9.90 3.01 -6.18
N PRO A 78 -10.75 3.75 -6.92
CA PRO A 78 -11.68 4.70 -6.31
C PRO A 78 -12.70 4.09 -5.37
N ALA A 79 -12.94 2.78 -5.47
CA ALA A 79 -13.83 2.06 -4.58
C ALA A 79 -13.12 1.49 -3.34
N TRP A 80 -11.86 1.89 -3.13
CA TRP A 80 -11.02 1.47 -2.01
C TRP A 80 -10.60 0.00 -2.07
N ASN A 81 -10.62 -0.59 -3.25
CA ASN A 81 -10.08 -1.93 -3.44
C ASN A 81 -8.55 -1.87 -3.53
N VAL A 82 -7.90 -2.74 -2.77
CA VAL A 82 -6.44 -2.85 -2.69
C VAL A 82 -6.00 -4.11 -3.41
N HIS A 83 -5.00 -3.98 -4.26
CA HIS A 83 -4.38 -5.11 -4.93
C HIS A 83 -2.86 -4.96 -4.82
N VAL A 84 -2.20 -5.99 -4.32
CA VAL A 84 -0.74 -6.01 -4.17
C VAL A 84 -0.21 -7.32 -4.73
N GLU A 85 0.87 -7.25 -5.51
CA GLU A 85 1.55 -8.42 -6.05
C GLU A 85 3.04 -8.34 -5.76
N ALA A 86 3.64 -9.50 -5.51
CA ALA A 86 5.07 -9.62 -5.32
C ALA A 86 5.53 -11.00 -5.75
N GLU A 87 6.78 -11.07 -6.20
CA GLU A 87 7.43 -12.34 -6.55
C GLU A 87 8.59 -12.54 -5.60
N GLY A 88 8.65 -13.69 -4.98
CA GLY A 88 9.70 -14.00 -4.02
C GLY A 88 10.04 -15.45 -4.01
N LYS A 89 10.64 -15.90 -2.92
CA LYS A 89 11.01 -17.29 -2.73
C LYS A 89 10.55 -17.78 -1.36
N ASP A 90 10.14 -19.03 -1.28
CA ASP A 90 9.79 -19.65 -0.01
C ASP A 90 11.06 -20.09 0.74
N ALA A 91 10.88 -20.73 1.88
CA ALA A 91 11.98 -21.21 2.70
C ALA A 91 12.88 -22.23 1.99
N ALA A 92 12.34 -22.93 1.00
CA ALA A 92 13.08 -23.91 0.20
C ALA A 92 13.78 -23.29 -1.01
N GLY A 93 13.65 -21.97 -1.21
CA GLY A 93 14.24 -21.27 -2.35
C GLY A 93 13.43 -21.38 -3.63
N LYS A 94 12.22 -21.90 -3.56
CA LYS A 94 11.34 -22.03 -4.71
C LYS A 94 10.60 -20.74 -4.97
N ALA A 95 10.46 -20.37 -6.24
CA ALA A 95 9.74 -19.16 -6.62
C ALA A 95 8.27 -19.21 -6.17
N VAL A 96 7.80 -18.14 -5.55
CA VAL A 96 6.44 -18.04 -5.03
C VAL A 96 5.85 -16.70 -5.41
N HIS A 97 4.61 -16.70 -5.87
CA HIS A 97 3.85 -15.49 -6.15
C HIS A 97 3.03 -15.13 -4.92
N PHE A 98 3.10 -13.85 -4.53
CA PHE A 98 2.34 -13.28 -3.41
C PHE A 98 1.29 -12.33 -3.95
N ASN A 99 0.11 -12.36 -3.37
CA ASN A 99 -0.99 -11.51 -3.79
C ASN A 99 -1.89 -11.17 -2.62
N VAL A 100 -2.29 -9.89 -2.55
CA VAL A 100 -3.30 -9.42 -1.61
C VAL A 100 -4.42 -8.79 -2.42
N ASP A 101 -5.64 -9.25 -2.18
CA ASP A 101 -6.84 -8.62 -2.70
C ASP A 101 -7.73 -8.29 -1.52
N GLY A 102 -8.02 -7.03 -1.33
CA GLY A 102 -8.79 -6.61 -0.18
C GLY A 102 -9.41 -5.25 -0.33
N LYS A 103 -9.88 -4.73 0.77
CA LYS A 103 -10.52 -3.44 0.84
C LYS A 103 -9.91 -2.62 1.95
N LEU A 104 -9.64 -1.35 1.66
CA LEU A 104 -9.17 -0.40 2.66
C LEU A 104 -10.36 0.16 3.41
N GLU A 105 -10.33 0.05 4.73
CA GLU A 105 -11.41 0.50 5.61
C GLU A 105 -10.89 1.46 6.66
N ASN A 106 -11.81 2.18 7.31
CA ASN A 106 -11.52 3.15 8.36
C ASN A 106 -10.58 4.27 7.88
N ILE A 107 -10.82 4.77 6.68
CA ILE A 107 -9.93 5.70 6.00
C ILE A 107 -9.79 7.03 6.75
N GLY A 108 -10.86 7.50 7.34
CA GLY A 108 -10.84 8.74 8.12
C GLY A 108 -10.26 8.62 9.52
N SER A 109 -9.75 7.45 9.87
CA SER A 109 -9.25 7.13 11.20
C SER A 109 -7.75 6.86 11.17
N MET A 110 -7.10 6.93 12.33
CA MET A 110 -5.72 6.48 12.48
C MET A 110 -5.61 4.95 12.45
N ASN A 111 -6.74 4.26 12.59
CA ASN A 111 -6.79 2.80 12.64
C ASN A 111 -7.24 2.23 11.30
N ARG A 112 -6.56 2.61 10.24
CA ARG A 112 -6.84 2.05 8.91
C ARG A 112 -6.54 0.58 8.88
N VAL A 113 -7.39 -0.18 8.18
CA VAL A 113 -7.20 -1.62 8.01
C VAL A 113 -7.38 -2.01 6.55
N ILE A 114 -6.70 -3.08 6.15
CA ILE A 114 -6.94 -3.76 4.87
C ILE A 114 -7.48 -5.13 5.23
N VAL A 115 -8.68 -5.43 4.74
CA VAL A 115 -9.34 -6.71 4.97
C VAL A 115 -9.50 -7.41 3.64
N GLY A 116 -9.06 -8.64 3.54
CA GLY A 116 -9.16 -9.36 2.28
C GLY A 116 -8.56 -10.74 2.34
N THR A 117 -7.94 -11.13 1.23
CA THR A 117 -7.36 -12.45 1.03
C THR A 117 -5.87 -12.33 0.71
N TRP A 118 -5.08 -13.14 1.38
CA TRP A 118 -3.65 -13.31 1.11
C TRP A 118 -3.45 -14.61 0.35
N THR A 119 -2.68 -14.55 -0.72
CA THR A 119 -2.29 -15.73 -1.49
C THR A 119 -0.78 -15.81 -1.51
N GLU A 120 -0.26 -16.97 -1.20
CA GLU A 120 1.18 -17.25 -1.20
C GLU A 120 1.38 -18.60 -1.88
N GLY A 121 1.71 -18.58 -3.17
CA GLY A 121 1.75 -19.78 -3.98
C GLY A 121 0.39 -20.45 -4.07
N ALA A 122 0.30 -21.70 -3.64
CA ALA A 122 -0.95 -22.45 -3.62
C ALA A 122 -1.78 -22.21 -2.35
N ALA A 123 -1.21 -21.59 -1.33
CA ALA A 123 -1.91 -21.33 -0.09
C ALA A 123 -2.69 -20.01 -0.18
N LYS A 124 -3.89 -20.00 0.38
CA LYS A 124 -4.77 -18.86 0.33
C LYS A 124 -5.60 -18.79 1.60
N GLY A 125 -5.76 -17.60 2.14
CA GLY A 125 -6.55 -17.44 3.34
C GLY A 125 -6.89 -15.98 3.66
N PRO A 126 -7.78 -15.77 4.62
CA PRO A 126 -8.17 -14.42 5.02
C PRO A 126 -7.00 -13.68 5.68
N ILE A 127 -6.96 -12.37 5.50
CA ILE A 127 -5.98 -11.51 6.13
C ILE A 127 -6.63 -10.22 6.60
N LYS A 128 -6.12 -9.69 7.70
CA LYS A 128 -6.42 -8.34 8.15
C LYS A 128 -5.12 -7.65 8.50
N LEU A 129 -4.81 -6.58 7.80
CA LEU A 129 -3.63 -5.77 8.02
C LEU A 129 -4.04 -4.47 8.71
N VAL A 130 -3.34 -4.11 9.76
CA VAL A 130 -3.57 -2.87 10.51
C VAL A 130 -2.36 -1.97 10.30
N ARG A 131 -2.63 -0.70 10.02
CA ARG A 131 -1.56 0.28 9.86
C ARG A 131 -1.06 0.74 11.22
N ASN A 132 0.23 0.64 11.40
CA ASN A 132 0.90 1.10 12.62
C ASN A 132 1.18 2.60 12.57
#